data_4afc846dda3a9844cf877f8d360bc0bf
#
_entry.id   4afc846dda3a9844cf877f8d360bc0bf
#
_cell.length_a   1.000
_cell.length_b   1.000
_cell.length_c   1.000
_cell.angle_alpha   90.00
_cell.angle_beta   90.00
_cell.angle_gamma   90.00
#
_symmetry.space_group_name_H-M   'P 1'
#
loop_
_entity.id
_entity.type
_entity.pdbx_description
1 polymer ?
#
loop_
_entity_poly.entity_id
_entity_poly.type
_entity_poly.pdbx_seq_one_letter_code
_entity_poly.pdbx_strand_id
1 'polypeptide(L)'
;MRALASPALPVELFTPASGLGNPHLQTLWGPLWRTKPVVEHQRERLWLEDGDFLDLDWHGTPSAYAPLVLVLHGLTGSSGSHYIAGQQSALAKQGWASVALNWRGCSGEPNLLARSYHSGASEDLAATVAHLRARYPLAPIYAVGYSLGGNVLLKYLGESGSASGLQGAVAVSVPFRLDQCADRIGMGFSKGYQAHFMREMV
;
A
#
# COMPACT_ATOMS: atom_id res chain seq x y z
N MET A 1 -8.14 -28.36 -20.09
CA MET A 1 -6.77 -27.83 -19.91
C MET A 1 -6.43 -27.93 -18.42
N ARG A 2 -5.49 -28.77 -18.02
CA ARG A 2 -4.98 -28.80 -16.65
C ARG A 2 -4.13 -27.53 -16.45
N ALA A 3 -4.53 -26.66 -15.52
CA ALA A 3 -3.66 -25.59 -15.05
C ALA A 3 -2.36 -26.23 -14.52
N LEU A 4 -1.24 -25.91 -15.13
CA LEU A 4 0.07 -26.25 -14.60
C LEU A 4 0.20 -25.48 -13.27
N ALA A 5 0.14 -26.17 -12.16
CA ALA A 5 0.47 -25.59 -10.86
C ALA A 5 1.92 -25.12 -10.95
N SER A 6 2.13 -23.82 -10.87
CA SER A 6 3.49 -23.27 -10.71
C SER A 6 4.10 -23.93 -9.48
N PRO A 7 5.37 -24.38 -9.54
CA PRO A 7 6.04 -24.91 -8.37
C PRO A 7 6.01 -23.84 -7.28
N ALA A 8 5.54 -24.24 -6.09
CA ALA A 8 5.55 -23.35 -4.93
C ALA A 8 7.00 -22.91 -4.70
N LEU A 9 7.24 -21.61 -4.72
CA LEU A 9 8.54 -21.07 -4.35
C LEU A 9 8.87 -21.52 -2.91
N PRO A 10 10.12 -21.85 -2.60
CA PRO A 10 10.49 -22.23 -1.24
C PRO A 10 10.14 -21.09 -0.29
N VAL A 11 9.41 -21.38 0.78
CA VAL A 11 9.11 -20.43 1.83
C VAL A 11 10.40 -20.19 2.62
N GLU A 12 11.06 -19.07 2.37
CA GLU A 12 12.18 -18.65 3.21
C GLU A 12 11.65 -18.19 4.58
N LEU A 13 12.21 -18.76 5.63
CA LEU A 13 11.89 -18.33 6.99
C LEU A 13 12.44 -16.93 7.23
N PHE A 14 11.59 -16.06 7.78
CA PHE A 14 12.00 -14.72 8.14
C PHE A 14 13.09 -14.74 9.21
N THR A 15 14.24 -14.11 8.91
CA THR A 15 15.33 -13.91 9.85
C THR A 15 15.45 -12.40 10.13
N PRO A 16 15.23 -11.95 11.38
CA PRO A 16 15.38 -10.54 11.72
C PRO A 16 16.82 -10.09 11.58
N ALA A 17 17.03 -8.83 11.23
CA ALA A 17 18.36 -8.24 11.22
C ALA A 17 19.00 -8.33 12.62
N SER A 18 20.34 -8.39 12.68
CA SER A 18 21.07 -8.48 13.93
C SER A 18 20.65 -7.37 14.90
N GLY A 19 20.33 -7.73 16.14
CA GLY A 19 19.81 -6.82 17.18
C GLY A 19 18.32 -6.50 17.10
N LEU A 20 17.61 -6.89 16.04
CA LEU A 20 16.19 -6.62 15.85
C LEU A 20 15.30 -7.88 16.04
N GLY A 21 15.69 -8.79 16.91
CA GLY A 21 14.88 -9.99 17.24
C GLY A 21 13.59 -9.68 18.02
N ASN A 22 13.51 -8.52 18.68
CA ASN A 22 12.30 -8.12 19.40
C ASN A 22 11.30 -7.44 18.46
N PRO A 23 10.01 -7.87 18.43
CA PRO A 23 8.99 -7.31 17.53
C PRO A 23 8.76 -5.81 17.70
N HIS A 24 8.83 -5.30 18.94
CA HIS A 24 8.66 -3.86 19.20
C HIS A 24 9.85 -3.05 18.66
N LEU A 25 11.09 -3.57 18.79
CA LEU A 25 12.25 -2.93 18.17
C LEU A 25 12.14 -2.89 16.65
N GLN A 26 11.69 -3.97 16.03
CA GLN A 26 11.44 -3.97 14.57
C GLN A 26 10.41 -2.91 14.16
N THR A 27 9.32 -2.78 14.92
CA THR A 27 8.26 -1.82 14.65
C THR A 27 8.74 -0.38 14.79
N LEU A 28 9.53 -0.09 15.83
CA LEU A 28 9.97 1.26 16.16
C LEU A 28 11.23 1.70 15.40
N TRP A 29 12.06 0.75 14.96
CA TRP A 29 13.32 1.06 14.28
C TRP A 29 13.16 1.94 13.04
N GLY A 30 12.20 1.59 12.18
CA GLY A 30 11.95 2.33 10.94
C GLY A 30 11.59 3.80 11.22
N PRO A 31 10.51 4.08 11.96
CA PRO A 31 10.05 5.44 12.23
C PRO A 31 11.05 6.30 13.01
N LEU A 32 11.83 5.71 13.95
CA LEU A 32 12.64 6.49 14.90
C LEU A 32 14.09 6.68 14.45
N TRP A 33 14.68 5.69 13.77
CA TRP A 33 16.13 5.72 13.48
C TRP A 33 16.46 5.66 11.99
N ARG A 34 15.52 5.29 11.13
CA ARG A 34 15.80 5.20 9.70
C ARG A 34 15.59 6.56 9.04
N THR A 35 16.60 7.05 8.35
CA THR A 35 16.46 8.28 7.55
C THR A 35 15.43 8.05 6.45
N LYS A 36 14.39 8.90 6.44
CA LYS A 36 13.38 8.88 5.40
C LYS A 36 13.98 9.47 4.12
N PRO A 37 13.91 8.76 2.98
CA PRO A 37 14.30 9.34 1.71
C PRO A 37 13.41 10.54 1.35
N VAL A 38 14.03 11.56 0.76
CA VAL A 38 13.27 12.64 0.14
C VAL A 38 12.79 12.15 -1.23
N VAL A 39 11.48 12.19 -1.44
CA VAL A 39 10.82 11.81 -2.68
C VAL A 39 10.00 12.99 -3.15
N GLU A 40 10.33 13.52 -4.31
CA GLU A 40 9.52 14.55 -4.96
C GLU A 40 8.32 13.90 -5.63
N HIS A 41 7.13 14.37 -5.29
CA HIS A 41 5.88 13.87 -5.82
C HIS A 41 5.27 14.87 -6.81
N GLN A 42 4.72 14.32 -7.89
CA GLN A 42 3.76 15.01 -8.74
C GLN A 42 2.38 14.48 -8.38
N ARG A 43 1.54 15.32 -7.75
CA ARG A 43 0.19 14.94 -7.35
C ARG A 43 -0.77 15.04 -8.50
N GLU A 44 -1.55 13.97 -8.67
CA GLU A 44 -2.69 13.88 -9.57
C GLU A 44 -3.94 13.58 -8.74
N ARG A 45 -5.04 14.33 -8.97
CA ARG A 45 -6.33 14.05 -8.36
C ARG A 45 -7.18 13.21 -9.30
N LEU A 46 -7.55 12.03 -8.84
CA LEU A 46 -8.49 11.13 -9.51
C LEU A 46 -9.89 11.37 -8.95
N TRP A 47 -10.78 11.91 -9.75
CA TRP A 47 -12.18 12.05 -9.41
C TRP A 47 -12.92 10.73 -9.56
N LEU A 48 -13.72 10.37 -8.57
CA LEU A 48 -14.48 9.14 -8.50
C LEU A 48 -15.94 9.37 -8.93
N GLU A 49 -16.63 8.31 -9.29
CA GLU A 49 -18.04 8.35 -9.72
C GLU A 49 -19.00 8.83 -8.62
N ASP A 50 -18.64 8.66 -7.35
CA ASP A 50 -19.41 9.14 -6.20
C ASP A 50 -19.26 10.65 -5.94
N GLY A 51 -18.46 11.34 -6.75
CA GLY A 51 -18.20 12.77 -6.64
C GLY A 51 -17.08 13.13 -5.65
N ASP A 52 -16.43 12.15 -5.05
CA ASP A 52 -15.26 12.32 -4.20
C ASP A 52 -13.96 12.10 -4.99
N PHE A 53 -12.82 12.10 -4.35
CA PHE A 53 -11.52 11.98 -5.01
C PHE A 53 -10.51 11.11 -4.25
N LEU A 54 -9.50 10.68 -4.99
CA LEU A 54 -8.26 10.08 -4.48
C LEU A 54 -7.08 10.89 -4.99
N ASP A 55 -6.08 11.11 -4.17
CA ASP A 55 -4.84 11.75 -4.58
C ASP A 55 -3.76 10.69 -4.83
N LEU A 56 -3.19 10.74 -6.03
CA LEU A 56 -2.15 9.86 -6.53
C LEU A 56 -0.83 10.63 -6.57
N ASP A 57 0.15 10.19 -5.80
CA ASP A 57 1.46 10.83 -5.71
C ASP A 57 2.49 10.05 -6.53
N TRP A 58 2.80 10.57 -7.69
CA TRP A 58 3.72 10.00 -8.66
C TRP A 58 5.17 10.29 -8.32
N HIS A 59 6.03 9.29 -8.56
CA HIS A 59 7.48 9.42 -8.52
C HIS A 59 8.13 8.70 -9.70
N GLY A 60 9.05 9.40 -10.39
CA GLY A 60 9.61 8.97 -11.66
C GLY A 60 8.65 9.22 -12.84
N THR A 61 9.14 9.02 -14.04
CA THR A 61 8.38 9.25 -15.28
C THR A 61 7.86 7.93 -15.82
N PRO A 62 6.53 7.70 -15.86
CA PRO A 62 5.98 6.49 -16.45
C PRO A 62 6.31 6.37 -17.93
N SER A 63 6.56 5.15 -18.39
CA SER A 63 6.78 4.81 -19.79
C SER A 63 5.72 3.81 -20.25
N ALA A 64 5.41 3.84 -21.53
CA ALA A 64 4.41 2.94 -22.12
C ALA A 64 4.72 1.44 -21.94
N TYR A 65 6.00 1.09 -21.80
CA TYR A 65 6.45 -0.31 -21.78
C TYR A 65 7.22 -0.69 -20.51
N ALA A 66 7.60 0.29 -19.68
CA ALA A 66 8.33 0.01 -18.45
C ALA A 66 7.37 -0.32 -17.30
N PRO A 67 7.82 -1.09 -16.31
CA PRO A 67 7.03 -1.38 -15.12
C PRO A 67 6.54 -0.11 -14.41
N LEU A 68 5.24 -0.10 -14.09
CA LEU A 68 4.61 0.89 -13.23
C LEU A 68 4.17 0.21 -11.94
N VAL A 69 4.55 0.77 -10.79
CA VAL A 69 4.24 0.18 -9.49
C VAL A 69 3.29 1.06 -8.69
N LEU A 70 2.10 0.54 -8.42
CA LEU A 70 1.12 1.13 -7.50
C LEU A 70 1.49 0.75 -6.07
N VAL A 71 1.62 1.73 -5.18
CA VAL A 71 2.01 1.52 -3.79
C VAL A 71 0.88 1.96 -2.86
N LEU A 72 0.45 1.06 -1.96
CA LEU A 72 -0.70 1.21 -1.10
C LEU A 72 -0.26 1.26 0.36
N HIS A 73 -0.54 2.35 1.06
CA HIS A 73 -0.16 2.51 2.46
C HIS A 73 -1.11 1.80 3.43
N GLY A 74 -0.66 1.61 4.66
CA GLY A 74 -1.43 1.05 5.76
C GLY A 74 -2.32 2.07 6.48
N LEU A 75 -2.90 1.66 7.61
CA LEU A 75 -3.75 2.50 8.44
C LEU A 75 -3.00 3.78 8.86
N THR A 76 -3.66 4.92 8.76
CA THR A 76 -3.13 6.28 9.07
C THR A 76 -1.86 6.67 8.31
N GLY A 77 -1.52 5.95 7.23
CA GLY A 77 -0.39 6.28 6.38
C GLY A 77 -0.75 7.29 5.29
N SER A 78 0.23 7.58 4.44
CA SER A 78 0.11 8.37 3.22
C SER A 78 1.31 8.09 2.30
N SER A 79 1.37 8.71 1.13
CA SER A 79 2.57 8.76 0.30
C SER A 79 3.79 9.28 1.07
N GLY A 80 3.55 10.12 2.07
CA GLY A 80 4.55 10.64 2.98
C GLY A 80 5.09 9.67 4.02
N SER A 81 4.55 8.46 4.17
CA SER A 81 5.06 7.47 5.12
C SER A 81 6.47 7.01 4.75
N HIS A 82 7.34 6.82 5.76
CA HIS A 82 8.76 6.48 5.55
C HIS A 82 8.97 5.21 4.70
N TYR A 83 8.10 4.20 4.84
CA TYR A 83 8.17 2.96 4.08
C TYR A 83 7.67 3.13 2.64
N ILE A 84 6.68 4.00 2.40
CA ILE A 84 6.20 4.34 1.05
C ILE A 84 7.29 5.13 0.30
N ALA A 85 7.84 6.18 0.91
CA ALA A 85 8.95 6.94 0.34
C ALA A 85 10.18 6.03 0.09
N GLY A 86 10.47 5.10 1.01
CA GLY A 86 11.52 4.10 0.84
C GLY A 86 11.29 3.19 -0.37
N GLN A 87 10.06 2.71 -0.55
CA GLN A 87 9.68 1.88 -1.69
C GLN A 87 9.79 2.65 -3.01
N GLN A 88 9.24 3.86 -3.09
CA GLN A 88 9.32 4.69 -4.30
C GLN A 88 10.77 5.03 -4.66
N SER A 89 11.59 5.39 -3.67
CA SER A 89 13.02 5.63 -3.88
C SER A 89 13.77 4.39 -4.39
N ALA A 90 13.43 3.20 -3.88
CA ALA A 90 14.04 1.95 -4.33
C ALA A 90 13.64 1.60 -5.77
N LEU A 91 12.37 1.81 -6.14
CA LEU A 91 11.85 1.60 -7.49
C LEU A 91 12.51 2.56 -8.49
N ALA A 92 12.67 3.84 -8.13
CA ALA A 92 13.33 4.84 -8.97
C ALA A 92 14.79 4.47 -9.27
N LYS A 93 15.52 3.87 -8.33
CA LYS A 93 16.88 3.35 -8.55
C LYS A 93 16.94 2.23 -9.59
N GLN A 94 15.82 1.54 -9.82
CA GLN A 94 15.69 0.54 -10.89
C GLN A 94 15.17 1.14 -12.19
N GLY A 95 14.96 2.45 -12.27
CA GLY A 95 14.37 3.12 -13.42
C GLY A 95 12.87 2.89 -13.57
N TRP A 96 12.17 2.47 -12.53
CA TRP A 96 10.73 2.21 -12.54
C TRP A 96 9.96 3.40 -11.97
N ALA A 97 8.90 3.79 -12.65
CA ALA A 97 7.97 4.76 -12.12
C ALA A 97 7.05 4.11 -11.08
N SER A 98 6.62 4.90 -10.12
CA SER A 98 5.67 4.46 -9.09
C SER A 98 4.63 5.53 -8.79
N VAL A 99 3.48 5.08 -8.34
CA VAL A 99 2.40 5.95 -7.87
C VAL A 99 1.93 5.46 -6.51
N ALA A 100 1.95 6.34 -5.52
CA ALA A 100 1.40 6.06 -4.21
C ALA A 100 -0.06 6.55 -4.17
N LEU A 101 -0.99 5.64 -3.87
CA LEU A 101 -2.38 5.97 -3.62
C LEU A 101 -2.51 6.48 -2.18
N ASN A 102 -3.04 7.68 -2.00
CA ASN A 102 -3.50 8.15 -0.72
C ASN A 102 -4.98 7.79 -0.57
N TRP A 103 -5.30 6.96 0.44
CA TRP A 103 -6.69 6.64 0.75
C TRP A 103 -7.46 7.90 1.14
N ARG A 104 -8.79 7.84 1.08
CA ARG A 104 -9.68 8.96 1.43
C ARG A 104 -9.30 9.55 2.79
N GLY A 105 -9.12 10.87 2.85
CA GLY A 105 -8.70 11.60 4.03
C GLY A 105 -7.21 11.52 4.39
N CYS A 106 -6.38 10.84 3.58
CA CYS A 106 -4.96 10.63 3.88
C CYS A 106 -3.99 11.47 3.05
N SER A 107 -4.48 12.33 2.16
CA SER A 107 -3.63 13.14 1.27
C SER A 107 -3.20 14.48 1.85
N GLY A 108 -3.67 14.82 3.06
CA GLY A 108 -3.52 16.13 3.68
C GLY A 108 -4.67 17.09 3.40
N GLU A 109 -5.63 16.69 2.56
CA GLU A 109 -6.88 17.39 2.32
C GLU A 109 -8.07 16.50 2.71
N PRO A 110 -9.12 17.05 3.36
CA PRO A 110 -10.32 16.29 3.66
C PRO A 110 -11.07 15.94 2.37
N ASN A 111 -11.62 14.73 2.33
CA ASN A 111 -12.51 14.34 1.26
C ASN A 111 -13.86 15.06 1.35
N LEU A 112 -14.62 15.04 0.26
CA LEU A 112 -15.90 15.77 0.17
C LEU A 112 -17.04 15.00 0.84
N LEU A 113 -16.96 13.66 0.86
CA LEU A 113 -17.99 12.82 1.44
C LEU A 113 -17.60 12.34 2.84
N ALA A 114 -18.60 12.13 3.70
CA ALA A 114 -18.43 11.50 5.01
C ALA A 114 -18.19 9.98 4.88
N ARG A 115 -17.21 9.61 4.06
CA ARG A 115 -16.79 8.24 3.76
C ARG A 115 -15.29 8.12 3.99
N SER A 116 -14.89 7.13 4.78
CA SER A 116 -13.49 6.82 5.03
C SER A 116 -13.10 5.48 4.40
N TYR A 117 -11.81 5.25 4.27
CA TYR A 117 -11.27 3.97 3.82
C TYR A 117 -11.30 2.93 4.97
N HIS A 118 -11.33 1.67 4.59
CA HIS A 118 -11.24 0.53 5.50
C HIS A 118 -10.60 -0.67 4.78
N SER A 119 -10.28 -1.73 5.52
CA SER A 119 -9.60 -2.92 4.99
C SER A 119 -10.32 -3.65 3.85
N GLY A 120 -11.59 -3.35 3.63
CA GLY A 120 -12.41 -3.91 2.57
C GLY A 120 -12.77 -2.94 1.44
N ALA A 121 -12.21 -1.71 1.41
CA ALA A 121 -12.52 -0.69 0.40
C ALA A 121 -11.80 -0.96 -0.93
N SER A 122 -12.13 -2.08 -1.60
CA SER A 122 -11.50 -2.51 -2.84
C SER A 122 -11.94 -1.71 -4.07
N GLU A 123 -13.08 -1.01 -3.99
CA GLU A 123 -13.62 -0.18 -5.07
C GLU A 123 -12.73 1.03 -5.41
N ASP A 124 -12.12 1.67 -4.41
CA ASP A 124 -11.19 2.78 -4.63
C ASP A 124 -9.91 2.30 -5.33
N LEU A 125 -9.45 1.11 -4.98
CA LEU A 125 -8.33 0.47 -5.68
C LEU A 125 -8.71 0.06 -7.11
N ALA A 126 -9.92 -0.47 -7.31
CA ALA A 126 -10.43 -0.82 -8.63
C ALA A 126 -10.48 0.40 -9.57
N ALA A 127 -11.01 1.53 -9.08
CA ALA A 127 -11.03 2.78 -9.82
C ALA A 127 -9.61 3.26 -10.18
N THR A 128 -8.68 3.17 -9.22
CA THR A 128 -7.28 3.53 -9.45
C THR A 128 -6.62 2.65 -10.51
N VAL A 129 -6.78 1.33 -10.42
CA VAL A 129 -6.20 0.41 -11.41
C VAL A 129 -6.82 0.63 -12.79
N ALA A 130 -8.14 0.84 -12.89
CA ALA A 130 -8.81 1.16 -14.14
C ALA A 130 -8.26 2.44 -14.77
N HIS A 131 -8.07 3.50 -13.98
CA HIS A 131 -7.46 4.76 -14.41
C HIS A 131 -6.03 4.55 -14.96
N LEU A 132 -5.19 3.81 -14.23
CA LEU A 132 -3.83 3.51 -14.66
C LEU A 132 -3.80 2.68 -15.95
N ARG A 133 -4.69 1.70 -16.08
CA ARG A 133 -4.81 0.87 -17.29
C ARG A 133 -5.27 1.66 -18.50
N ALA A 134 -6.23 2.57 -18.33
CA ALA A 134 -6.67 3.43 -19.42
C ALA A 134 -5.55 4.35 -19.92
N ARG A 135 -4.73 4.86 -19.00
CA ARG A 135 -3.63 5.79 -19.33
C ARG A 135 -2.36 5.08 -19.84
N TYR A 136 -2.08 3.87 -19.32
CA TYR A 136 -0.87 3.09 -19.65
C TYR A 136 -1.25 1.65 -20.06
N PRO A 137 -1.93 1.46 -21.20
CA PRO A 137 -2.51 0.16 -21.56
C PRO A 137 -1.44 -0.93 -21.81
N LEU A 138 -0.22 -0.54 -22.19
CA LEU A 138 0.86 -1.46 -22.52
C LEU A 138 1.87 -1.65 -21.38
N ALA A 139 1.85 -0.79 -20.36
CA ALA A 139 2.76 -0.92 -19.23
C ALA A 139 2.38 -2.12 -18.34
N PRO A 140 3.33 -2.96 -17.92
CA PRO A 140 3.07 -3.96 -16.89
C PRO A 140 2.87 -3.25 -15.56
N ILE A 141 1.65 -3.31 -14.99
CA ILE A 141 1.30 -2.68 -13.72
C ILE A 141 1.43 -3.71 -12.60
N TYR A 142 2.20 -3.37 -11.58
CA TYR A 142 2.37 -4.14 -10.35
C TYR A 142 1.79 -3.36 -9.18
N ALA A 143 1.45 -4.05 -8.08
CA ALA A 143 1.01 -3.39 -6.85
C ALA A 143 1.76 -3.92 -5.63
N VAL A 144 2.07 -3.01 -4.69
CA VAL A 144 2.63 -3.35 -3.37
C VAL A 144 1.75 -2.74 -2.30
N GLY A 145 1.14 -3.58 -1.46
CA GLY A 145 0.27 -3.14 -0.38
C GLY A 145 0.83 -3.46 0.99
N TYR A 146 0.84 -2.48 1.88
CA TYR A 146 1.33 -2.62 3.26
C TYR A 146 0.18 -2.67 4.26
N SER A 147 0.19 -3.64 5.17
CA SER A 147 -0.78 -3.76 6.26
C SER A 147 -2.23 -3.71 5.74
N LEU A 148 -3.01 -2.70 6.11
CA LEU A 148 -4.37 -2.46 5.59
C LEU A 148 -4.38 -2.34 4.05
N GLY A 149 -3.41 -1.65 3.44
CA GLY A 149 -3.30 -1.59 1.98
C GLY A 149 -3.07 -2.97 1.35
N GLY A 150 -2.40 -3.87 2.07
CA GLY A 150 -2.28 -5.29 1.69
C GLY A 150 -3.61 -6.05 1.78
N ASN A 151 -4.45 -5.78 2.80
CA ASN A 151 -5.80 -6.35 2.87
C ASN A 151 -6.66 -5.94 1.68
N VAL A 152 -6.69 -4.63 1.38
CA VAL A 152 -7.45 -4.10 0.24
C VAL A 152 -6.96 -4.73 -1.06
N LEU A 153 -5.63 -4.83 -1.25
CA LEU A 153 -5.03 -5.44 -2.43
C LEU A 153 -5.44 -6.91 -2.59
N LEU A 154 -5.34 -7.71 -1.53
CA LEU A 154 -5.70 -9.12 -1.58
C LEU A 154 -7.20 -9.34 -1.80
N LYS A 155 -8.06 -8.50 -1.19
CA LYS A 155 -9.49 -8.52 -1.43
C LYS A 155 -9.79 -8.20 -2.90
N TYR A 156 -9.23 -7.12 -3.43
CA TYR A 156 -9.37 -6.74 -4.84
C TYR A 156 -8.96 -7.87 -5.79
N LEU A 157 -7.82 -8.52 -5.54
CA LEU A 157 -7.36 -9.65 -6.35
C LEU A 157 -8.30 -10.85 -6.25
N GLY A 158 -8.86 -11.14 -5.06
CA GLY A 158 -9.83 -12.21 -4.85
C GLY A 158 -11.15 -11.96 -5.58
N GLU A 159 -11.59 -10.70 -5.66
CA GLU A 159 -12.81 -10.30 -6.36
C GLU A 159 -12.63 -10.24 -7.88
N SER A 160 -11.47 -9.74 -8.34
CA SER A 160 -11.22 -9.49 -9.77
C SER A 160 -10.57 -10.67 -10.48
N GLY A 161 -9.87 -11.54 -9.76
CA GLY A 161 -9.16 -12.69 -10.34
C GLY A 161 -8.20 -12.28 -11.47
N SER A 162 -8.29 -12.98 -12.58
CA SER A 162 -7.48 -12.70 -13.77
C SER A 162 -7.82 -11.37 -14.47
N ALA A 163 -8.96 -10.77 -14.13
CA ALA A 163 -9.38 -9.47 -14.66
C ALA A 163 -8.87 -8.28 -13.85
N SER A 164 -8.02 -8.51 -12.83
CA SER A 164 -7.50 -7.46 -11.94
C SER A 164 -6.74 -6.34 -12.65
N GLY A 165 -6.28 -6.55 -13.86
CA GLY A 165 -5.44 -5.57 -14.56
C GLY A 165 -4.02 -5.45 -13.99
N LEU A 166 -3.64 -6.23 -12.98
CA LEU A 166 -2.30 -6.26 -12.42
C LEU A 166 -1.50 -7.45 -12.96
N GLN A 167 -0.23 -7.20 -13.30
CA GLN A 167 0.70 -8.24 -13.73
C GLN A 167 1.22 -9.06 -12.55
N GLY A 168 1.29 -8.45 -11.38
CA GLY A 168 1.69 -9.10 -10.14
C GLY A 168 1.47 -8.20 -8.93
N ALA A 169 1.47 -8.79 -7.75
CA ALA A 169 1.22 -8.07 -6.52
C ALA A 169 2.04 -8.63 -5.34
N VAL A 170 2.40 -7.74 -4.42
CA VAL A 170 3.06 -8.09 -3.16
C VAL A 170 2.27 -7.49 -2.00
N ALA A 171 1.90 -8.30 -1.04
CA ALA A 171 1.23 -7.86 0.18
C ALA A 171 2.16 -8.07 1.38
N VAL A 172 2.45 -6.99 2.11
CA VAL A 172 3.44 -6.96 3.19
C VAL A 172 2.75 -6.77 4.53
N SER A 173 3.04 -7.64 5.49
CA SER A 173 2.56 -7.56 6.88
C SER A 173 1.03 -7.43 6.99
N VAL A 174 0.31 -8.23 6.22
CA VAL A 174 -1.16 -8.18 6.13
C VAL A 174 -1.80 -8.75 7.39
N PRO A 175 -2.71 -8.02 8.05
CA PRO A 175 -3.49 -8.53 9.17
C PRO A 175 -4.66 -9.39 8.67
N PHE A 176 -4.46 -10.70 8.48
CA PHE A 176 -5.49 -11.64 8.01
C PHE A 176 -6.61 -11.87 9.04
N ARG A 177 -6.30 -11.80 10.33
CA ARG A 177 -7.26 -11.93 11.44
C ARG A 177 -7.42 -10.57 12.12
N LEU A 178 -8.26 -9.71 11.51
CA LEU A 178 -8.50 -8.34 12.00
C LEU A 178 -9.04 -8.31 13.42
N ASP A 179 -9.86 -9.29 13.80
CA ASP A 179 -10.35 -9.51 15.16
C ASP A 179 -9.20 -9.66 16.16
N GLN A 180 -8.28 -10.61 15.89
CA GLN A 180 -7.12 -10.85 16.75
C GLN A 180 -6.15 -9.67 16.77
N CYS A 181 -5.99 -8.99 15.64
CA CYS A 181 -5.14 -7.80 15.57
C CYS A 181 -5.71 -6.65 16.43
N ALA A 182 -7.04 -6.45 16.39
CA ALA A 182 -7.73 -5.46 17.21
C ALA A 182 -7.61 -5.78 18.72
N ASP A 183 -7.80 -7.03 19.10
CA ASP A 183 -7.61 -7.46 20.47
C ASP A 183 -6.16 -7.25 20.93
N ARG A 184 -5.20 -7.66 20.08
CA ARG A 184 -3.77 -7.59 20.43
C ARG A 184 -3.25 -6.15 20.57
N ILE A 185 -3.73 -5.22 19.75
CA ILE A 185 -3.30 -3.81 19.83
C ILE A 185 -3.78 -3.16 21.12
N GLY A 186 -4.91 -3.63 21.70
CA GLY A 186 -5.46 -3.20 22.98
C GLY A 186 -4.73 -3.75 24.21
N MET A 187 -3.62 -4.52 24.06
CA MET A 187 -2.95 -5.20 25.17
C MET A 187 -1.51 -4.76 25.37
N GLY A 188 -1.09 -4.70 26.64
CA GLY A 188 0.30 -4.48 27.04
C GLY A 188 0.92 -3.24 26.40
N PHE A 189 2.16 -3.35 25.92
CA PHE A 189 2.90 -2.27 25.26
C PHE A 189 2.22 -1.78 23.97
N SER A 190 1.44 -2.64 23.30
CA SER A 190 0.73 -2.29 22.07
C SER A 190 -0.33 -1.22 22.24
N LYS A 191 -0.81 -0.94 23.46
CA LYS A 191 -1.71 0.19 23.78
C LYS A 191 -1.12 1.53 23.35
N GLY A 192 0.23 1.66 23.33
CA GLY A 192 0.91 2.85 22.81
C GLY A 192 0.67 3.03 21.31
N TYR A 193 0.67 1.94 20.55
CA TYR A 193 0.33 1.98 19.11
C TYR A 193 -1.14 2.29 18.90
N GLN A 194 -2.04 1.73 19.71
CA GLN A 194 -3.47 2.05 19.66
C GLN A 194 -3.71 3.54 19.89
N ALA A 195 -3.10 4.11 20.92
CA ALA A 195 -3.22 5.54 21.22
C ALA A 195 -2.69 6.43 20.08
N HIS A 196 -1.61 6.01 19.41
CA HIS A 196 -1.10 6.69 18.23
C HIS A 196 -2.11 6.65 17.08
N PHE A 197 -2.62 5.47 16.71
CA PHE A 197 -3.60 5.35 15.64
C PHE A 197 -4.89 6.13 15.92
N MET A 198 -5.41 6.08 17.16
CA MET A 198 -6.60 6.84 17.55
C MET A 198 -6.41 8.35 17.40
N ARG A 199 -5.20 8.85 17.64
CA ARG A 199 -4.88 10.28 17.48
C ARG A 199 -4.80 10.71 16.01
N GLU A 200 -4.31 9.82 15.15
CA GLU A 200 -4.17 10.11 13.72
C GLU A 200 -5.50 9.95 12.94
N MET A 201 -6.51 9.31 13.54
CA MET A 201 -7.84 9.12 12.94
C MET A 201 -8.87 10.19 13.32
N VAL A 202 -8.54 11.09 14.24
CA VAL A 202 -9.37 12.22 14.70
C VAL A 202 -8.80 13.50 14.14
#